data_14a5fb505fbfb89f781cacc97e97fe0f
#
_entry.id   14a5fb505fbfb89f781cacc97e97fe0f
#
_cell.length_a   1.000
_cell.length_b   1.000
_cell.length_c   1.000
_cell.angle_alpha   90.00
_cell.angle_beta   90.00
_cell.angle_gamma   90.00
#
_symmetry.space_group_name_H-M   'P 1'
#
loop_
_entity.id
_entity.type
_entity.pdbx_description
1 polymer ?
#
loop_
_entity_poly.entity_id
_entity_poly.type
_entity_poly.pdbx_seq_one_letter_code
_entity_poly.pdbx_strand_id
1 'polypeptide(L)'
;MRQQMALGEFVFGLATDFPYERLSRKTTGGWVDLDIISSKPMSHNTGQGLEALRLSGKAQLGAGMAKLDELRAMADARKPYTLVDGVGRVWGRWRIDSVNEEQTRVIDDGTATLLEWTLELQEFVNATG
;
A
#
# COMPACT_ATOMS: atom_id res chain seq x y z
N MET A 1 -2.68 -23.29 -3.62
CA MET A 1 -2.12 -22.13 -4.32
C MET A 1 -1.48 -21.19 -3.32
N ARG A 2 -0.27 -20.79 -3.57
CA ARG A 2 0.42 -19.86 -2.68
C ARG A 2 0.10 -18.42 -3.08
N GLN A 3 -0.23 -17.62 -2.08
CA GLN A 3 -0.40 -16.18 -2.26
C GLN A 3 0.51 -15.46 -1.29
N GLN A 4 0.99 -14.28 -1.68
CA GLN A 4 1.81 -13.46 -0.81
C GLN A 4 0.93 -12.67 0.17
N MET A 5 -0.18 -12.14 -0.32
CA MET A 5 -1.03 -11.26 0.46
C MET A 5 -2.35 -11.06 -0.27
N ALA A 6 -3.40 -10.76 0.47
CA ALA A 6 -4.70 -10.42 -0.13
C ALA A 6 -5.24 -9.15 0.52
N LEU A 7 -5.70 -8.22 -0.32
CA LEU A 7 -6.37 -7.00 0.11
C LEU A 7 -7.82 -7.11 -0.36
N GLY A 8 -8.72 -7.42 0.58
CA GLY A 8 -10.08 -7.78 0.20
C GLY A 8 -10.08 -9.01 -0.69
N GLU A 9 -10.58 -8.85 -1.91
CA GLU A 9 -10.60 -9.93 -2.89
C GLU A 9 -9.39 -9.91 -3.84
N PHE A 10 -8.54 -8.89 -3.75
CA PHE A 10 -7.38 -8.76 -4.60
C PHE A 10 -6.21 -9.56 -4.02
N VAL A 11 -5.65 -10.48 -4.80
CA VAL A 11 -4.58 -11.37 -4.35
C VAL A 11 -3.25 -10.99 -5.02
N PHE A 12 -2.23 -10.78 -4.19
CA PHE A 12 -0.86 -10.58 -4.66
C PHE A 12 -0.14 -11.92 -4.64
N GLY A 13 0.55 -12.24 -5.70
CA GLY A 13 1.35 -13.45 -5.77
C GLY A 13 1.71 -13.82 -7.18
N LEU A 14 2.61 -14.79 -7.31
CA LEU A 14 3.05 -15.28 -8.62
C LEU A 14 1.90 -15.96 -9.39
N ALA A 15 0.99 -16.61 -8.67
CA ALA A 15 -0.13 -17.30 -9.31
C ALA A 15 -1.11 -16.34 -9.98
N THR A 16 -1.14 -15.08 -9.57
CA THR A 16 -2.01 -14.06 -10.16
C THR A 16 -1.25 -13.10 -11.08
N ASP A 17 0.02 -13.41 -11.36
CA ASP A 17 0.92 -12.57 -12.17
C ASP A 17 1.11 -11.16 -11.62
N PHE A 18 0.90 -10.99 -10.31
CA PHE A 18 1.05 -9.69 -9.68
C PHE A 18 1.68 -9.81 -8.30
N PRO A 19 2.95 -10.25 -8.22
CA PRO A 19 3.64 -10.33 -6.93
C PRO A 19 4.12 -8.95 -6.50
N TYR A 20 4.15 -8.72 -5.17
CA TYR A 20 4.88 -7.58 -4.68
C TYR A 20 6.32 -8.01 -4.34
N GLU A 21 7.27 -7.10 -4.52
CA GLU A 21 8.68 -7.36 -4.24
C GLU A 21 9.14 -6.67 -2.97
N ARG A 22 8.48 -5.59 -2.59
CA ARG A 22 8.87 -4.81 -1.41
C ARG A 22 7.63 -4.37 -0.66
N LEU A 23 7.70 -4.52 0.65
CA LEU A 23 6.67 -4.00 1.54
C LEU A 23 7.36 -3.13 2.59
N SER A 24 6.89 -1.91 2.74
CA SER A 24 7.36 -0.98 3.75
C SER A 24 6.22 -0.64 4.68
N ARG A 25 6.47 -0.64 5.97
CA ARG A 25 5.47 -0.28 6.97
C ARG A 25 6.01 0.84 7.83
N LYS A 26 5.21 1.87 8.00
CA LYS A 26 5.58 3.01 8.83
C LYS A 26 4.61 3.14 9.99
N THR A 27 5.15 3.13 11.19
CA THR A 27 4.38 3.35 12.42
C THR A 27 4.86 4.65 13.05
N THR A 28 3.91 5.54 13.32
CA THR A 28 4.23 6.84 13.91
C THR A 28 3.84 6.84 15.38
N GLY A 29 4.78 7.24 16.23
CA GLY A 29 4.56 7.25 17.67
C GLY A 29 3.73 8.43 18.18
N GLY A 30 3.49 9.43 17.34
CA GLY A 30 2.67 10.57 17.71
C GLY A 30 3.38 11.60 18.58
N TRP A 31 4.70 11.61 18.58
CA TRP A 31 5.47 12.56 19.39
C TRP A 31 5.74 13.84 18.63
N VAL A 32 5.57 14.96 19.31
CA VAL A 32 5.87 16.28 18.78
C VAL A 32 6.75 16.98 19.82
N ASP A 33 7.78 17.65 19.35
CA ASP A 33 8.68 18.41 20.21
C ASP A 33 8.17 19.84 20.32
N LEU A 34 7.98 20.29 21.54
CA LEU A 34 7.56 21.66 21.81
C LEU A 34 8.77 22.48 22.25
N ASP A 35 9.01 23.60 21.58
CA ASP A 35 10.09 24.50 21.93
C ASP A 35 9.70 25.27 23.18
N ILE A 36 10.64 25.29 24.16
CA ILE A 36 10.46 26.03 25.41
C ILE A 36 11.57 27.05 25.50
N ILE A 37 11.22 28.28 25.77
CA ILE A 37 12.19 29.36 25.92
C ILE A 37 13.12 29.04 27.10
N SER A 38 14.43 29.11 26.86
CA SER A 38 15.47 28.92 27.89
C SER A 38 15.63 27.49 28.38
N SER A 39 15.02 26.49 27.70
CA SER A 39 15.23 25.09 28.09
C SER A 39 15.20 24.19 26.86
N LYS A 40 15.46 22.89 27.09
CA LYS A 40 15.39 21.92 26.01
C LYS A 40 13.94 21.75 25.54
N PRO A 41 13.73 21.44 24.27
CA PRO A 41 12.38 21.15 23.78
C PRO A 41 11.74 20.02 24.58
N MET A 42 10.45 20.16 24.84
CA MET A 42 9.67 19.18 25.56
C MET A 42 8.91 18.32 24.54
N SER A 43 8.95 17.01 24.75
CA SER A 43 8.20 16.09 23.91
C SER A 43 6.75 16.01 24.35
N HIS A 44 5.85 16.07 23.39
CA HIS A 44 4.43 15.97 23.65
C HIS A 44 3.82 14.89 22.76
N ASN A 45 3.02 14.00 23.33
CA ASN A 45 2.39 12.95 22.56
C ASN A 45 0.99 13.41 22.12
N THR A 46 0.80 13.49 20.80
CA THR A 46 -0.47 13.92 20.21
C THR A 46 -1.39 12.74 19.89
N GLY A 47 -1.02 11.54 20.34
CA GLY A 47 -1.74 10.34 20.02
C GLY A 47 -1.08 9.60 18.86
N GLN A 48 -1.31 8.31 18.78
CA GLN A 48 -0.71 7.50 17.74
C GLN A 48 -1.33 7.81 16.38
N GLY A 49 -0.48 8.07 15.39
CA GLY A 49 -0.93 8.29 14.04
C GLY A 49 -1.31 6.96 13.38
N LEU A 50 -1.98 7.07 12.24
CA LEU A 50 -2.34 5.89 11.45
C LEU A 50 -1.09 5.28 10.83
N GLU A 51 -1.06 3.96 10.78
CA GLU A 51 0.03 3.27 10.12
C GLU A 51 -0.10 3.38 8.62
N ALA A 52 1.03 3.40 7.93
CA ALA A 52 1.09 3.45 6.48
C ALA A 52 1.83 2.24 5.94
N LEU A 53 1.33 1.69 4.85
CA LEU A 53 1.98 0.59 4.14
C LEU A 53 2.24 1.01 2.71
N ARG A 54 3.38 0.55 2.20
CA ARG A 54 3.73 0.77 0.80
C ARG A 54 4.19 -0.55 0.22
N LEU A 55 3.48 -1.00 -0.81
CA LEU A 55 3.85 -2.19 -1.56
C LEU A 55 4.29 -1.78 -2.94
N SER A 56 5.32 -2.44 -3.44
CA SER A 56 5.79 -2.19 -4.79
C SER A 56 6.24 -3.48 -5.43
N GLY A 57 6.21 -3.51 -6.75
CA GLY A 57 6.64 -4.67 -7.50
C GLY A 57 6.66 -4.38 -8.97
N LYS A 58 6.92 -5.45 -9.73
CA LYS A 58 6.99 -5.39 -11.17
C LYS A 58 6.06 -6.44 -11.76
N ALA A 59 5.52 -6.16 -12.92
CA ALA A 59 4.62 -7.07 -13.60
C ALA A 59 4.80 -6.93 -15.10
N GLN A 60 4.39 -7.95 -15.85
CA GLN A 60 4.31 -7.84 -17.29
C GLN A 60 3.16 -6.93 -17.66
N LEU A 61 3.33 -6.21 -18.76
CA LEU A 61 2.44 -5.12 -19.11
C LEU A 61 0.97 -5.54 -19.18
N GLY A 62 0.65 -6.59 -19.94
CA GLY A 62 -0.74 -6.98 -20.14
C GLY A 62 -1.45 -7.37 -18.85
N ALA A 63 -0.87 -8.32 -18.12
CA ALA A 63 -1.45 -8.79 -16.87
C ALA A 63 -1.42 -7.70 -15.79
N GLY A 64 -0.32 -6.93 -15.75
CA GLY A 64 -0.17 -5.87 -14.76
C GLY A 64 -1.18 -4.74 -14.91
N MET A 65 -1.46 -4.33 -16.14
CA MET A 65 -2.43 -3.26 -16.38
C MET A 65 -3.83 -3.65 -15.91
N ALA A 66 -4.23 -4.89 -16.19
CA ALA A 66 -5.54 -5.37 -15.74
C ALA A 66 -5.64 -5.38 -14.21
N LYS A 67 -4.58 -5.82 -13.55
CA LYS A 67 -4.53 -5.84 -12.08
C LYS A 67 -4.54 -4.44 -11.48
N LEU A 68 -3.80 -3.53 -12.09
CA LEU A 68 -3.81 -2.14 -11.63
C LEU A 68 -5.17 -1.48 -11.82
N ASP A 69 -5.89 -1.81 -12.89
CA ASP A 69 -7.24 -1.30 -13.08
C ASP A 69 -8.18 -1.81 -11.99
N GLU A 70 -8.02 -3.05 -11.53
CA GLU A 70 -8.78 -3.56 -10.40
C GLU A 70 -8.46 -2.77 -9.12
N LEU A 71 -7.20 -2.47 -8.88
CA LEU A 71 -6.80 -1.66 -7.71
C LEU A 71 -7.35 -0.24 -7.80
N ARG A 72 -7.36 0.34 -8.99
CA ARG A 72 -7.93 1.67 -9.17
C ARG A 72 -9.43 1.68 -8.91
N ALA A 73 -10.14 0.63 -9.34
CA ALA A 73 -11.55 0.50 -9.06
C ALA A 73 -11.81 0.36 -7.56
N MET A 74 -10.97 -0.39 -6.86
CA MET A 74 -11.07 -0.51 -5.42
C MET A 74 -10.82 0.83 -4.72
N ALA A 75 -9.86 1.61 -5.22
CA ALA A 75 -9.60 2.94 -4.68
C ALA A 75 -10.78 3.88 -4.92
N ASP A 76 -11.38 3.82 -6.09
CA ASP A 76 -12.54 4.64 -6.45
C ASP A 76 -13.77 4.30 -5.61
N ALA A 77 -13.86 3.07 -5.12
CA ALA A 77 -14.96 2.65 -4.25
C ALA A 77 -14.93 3.34 -2.88
N ARG A 78 -13.79 3.90 -2.49
CA ARG A 78 -13.60 4.69 -1.26
C ARG A 78 -14.04 3.97 -0.01
N LYS A 79 -13.68 2.70 0.11
CA LYS A 79 -13.98 1.90 1.30
C LYS A 79 -12.74 1.15 1.76
N PRO A 80 -12.71 0.75 3.03
CA PRO A 80 -11.57 -0.02 3.52
C PRO A 80 -11.66 -1.48 3.09
N TYR A 81 -10.50 -2.14 3.07
CA TYR A 81 -10.38 -3.55 2.74
C TYR A 81 -9.56 -4.25 3.81
N THR A 82 -9.91 -5.49 4.10
CA THR A 82 -9.14 -6.30 5.04
C THR A 82 -7.88 -6.82 4.37
N LEU A 83 -6.75 -6.65 5.04
CA LEU A 83 -5.46 -7.13 4.56
C LEU A 83 -5.06 -8.39 5.30
N VAL A 84 -4.74 -9.45 4.54
CA VAL A 84 -4.35 -10.74 5.09
C VAL A 84 -3.07 -11.18 4.39
N ASP A 85 -2.07 -11.62 5.16
CA ASP A 85 -0.83 -12.10 4.55
C ASP A 85 -0.94 -13.57 4.11
N GLY A 86 0.13 -14.07 3.48
CA GLY A 86 0.13 -15.42 2.91
C GLY A 86 0.06 -16.56 3.91
N VAL A 87 0.29 -16.29 5.19
CA VAL A 87 0.18 -17.30 6.25
C VAL A 87 -1.12 -17.17 7.03
N GLY A 88 -2.05 -16.34 6.57
CA GLY A 88 -3.35 -16.18 7.17
C GLY A 88 -3.44 -15.15 8.29
N ARG A 89 -2.39 -14.38 8.49
CA ARG A 89 -2.39 -13.36 9.53
C ARG A 89 -3.16 -12.12 9.05
N VAL A 90 -4.13 -11.69 9.86
CA VAL A 90 -4.94 -10.51 9.53
C VAL A 90 -4.24 -9.25 10.02
N TRP A 91 -4.05 -8.30 9.10
CA TRP A 91 -3.40 -7.03 9.41
C TRP A 91 -4.39 -5.92 9.71
N GLY A 92 -5.68 -6.21 9.70
CA GLY A 92 -6.73 -5.23 9.92
C GLY A 92 -7.25 -4.65 8.62
N ARG A 93 -7.94 -3.52 8.72
CA ARG A 93 -8.53 -2.86 7.56
C ARG A 93 -7.65 -1.69 7.11
N TRP A 94 -7.54 -1.54 5.81
CA TRP A 94 -6.69 -0.54 5.17
C TRP A 94 -7.44 0.12 4.04
N ARG A 95 -7.21 1.40 3.86
CA ARG A 95 -7.74 2.14 2.71
C ARG A 95 -6.64 2.35 1.69
N ILE A 96 -7.02 2.44 0.43
CA ILE A 96 -6.07 2.71 -0.65
C ILE A 96 -5.93 4.21 -0.79
N ASP A 97 -4.73 4.73 -0.54
CA ASP A 97 -4.42 6.14 -0.69
C ASP A 97 -4.05 6.48 -2.12
N SER A 98 -3.20 5.66 -2.73
CA SER A 98 -2.78 5.91 -4.09
C SER A 98 -2.35 4.64 -4.79
N VAL A 99 -2.50 4.62 -6.10
CA VAL A 99 -2.02 3.56 -6.99
C VAL A 99 -1.18 4.24 -8.05
N ASN A 100 0.09 3.90 -8.08
CA ASN A 100 1.04 4.48 -9.04
C ASN A 100 1.51 3.42 -10.02
N GLU A 101 1.67 3.82 -11.24
CA GLU A 101 2.11 2.96 -12.32
C GLU A 101 3.24 3.64 -13.08
N GLU A 102 4.31 2.89 -13.34
CA GLU A 102 5.43 3.38 -14.12
C GLU A 102 5.79 2.31 -15.15
N GLN A 103 5.79 2.68 -16.41
CA GLN A 103 6.14 1.76 -17.49
C GLN A 103 7.59 1.95 -17.87
N THR A 104 8.33 0.85 -17.87
CA THR A 104 9.74 0.86 -18.23
C THR A 104 9.96 -0.02 -19.45
N ARG A 105 11.09 0.17 -20.12
CA ARG A 105 11.46 -0.58 -21.33
C ARG A 105 10.40 -0.43 -22.43
N VAL A 106 10.06 0.79 -22.73
CA VAL A 106 9.19 1.08 -23.87
C VAL A 106 9.99 0.81 -25.14
N ILE A 107 9.49 -0.04 -26.01
CA ILE A 107 10.16 -0.37 -27.27
C ILE A 107 9.72 0.57 -28.38
N ASP A 108 10.31 0.41 -29.58
CA ASP A 108 10.16 1.36 -30.68
C ASP A 108 8.72 1.62 -31.12
N ASP A 109 7.84 0.63 -30.94
CA ASP A 109 6.42 0.79 -31.29
C ASP A 109 5.59 1.43 -30.16
N GLY A 110 6.26 1.85 -29.10
CA GLY A 110 5.55 2.47 -27.97
C GLY A 110 4.99 1.48 -26.96
N THR A 111 5.26 0.19 -27.15
CA THR A 111 4.75 -0.84 -26.21
C THR A 111 5.75 -1.03 -25.07
N ALA A 112 5.31 -0.83 -23.85
CA ALA A 112 6.13 -1.15 -22.68
C ALA A 112 6.13 -2.64 -22.44
N THR A 113 7.27 -3.18 -22.03
CA THR A 113 7.36 -4.62 -21.73
C THR A 113 7.29 -4.90 -20.24
N LEU A 114 7.61 -3.93 -19.43
CA LEU A 114 7.63 -4.07 -17.98
C LEU A 114 6.92 -2.91 -17.32
N LEU A 115 6.20 -3.22 -16.26
CA LEU A 115 5.43 -2.25 -15.51
C LEU A 115 5.88 -2.31 -14.06
N GLU A 116 6.19 -1.16 -13.49
CA GLU A 116 6.46 -1.03 -12.08
C GLU A 116 5.27 -0.36 -11.42
N TRP A 117 4.86 -0.88 -10.27
CA TRP A 117 3.71 -0.35 -9.57
C TRP A 117 4.04 -0.09 -8.11
N THR A 118 3.34 0.88 -7.54
CA THR A 118 3.43 1.20 -6.12
C THR A 118 2.02 1.42 -5.59
N LEU A 119 1.69 0.72 -4.53
CA LEU A 119 0.41 0.85 -3.85
C LEU A 119 0.64 1.42 -2.47
N GLU A 120 0.01 2.53 -2.16
CA GLU A 120 0.09 3.13 -0.84
C GLU A 120 -1.22 2.95 -0.10
N LEU A 121 -1.12 2.36 1.09
CA LEU A 121 -2.25 2.07 1.95
C LEU A 121 -2.09 2.82 3.27
N GLN A 122 -3.20 3.17 3.87
CA GLN A 122 -3.19 3.75 5.20
C GLN A 122 -4.19 3.01 6.06
N GLU A 123 -3.85 2.81 7.32
CA GLU A 123 -4.71 2.14 8.27
C GLU A 123 -6.07 2.84 8.37
N PHE A 124 -7.13 2.06 8.37
CA PHE A 124 -8.48 2.59 8.52
C PHE A 124 -8.99 2.31 9.92
N VAL A 125 -9.35 3.37 10.61
CA VAL A 125 -9.94 3.28 11.95
C VAL A 125 -11.31 3.92 11.89
N ASN A 126 -12.33 3.15 12.29
CA ASN A 126 -13.69 3.66 12.30
C ASN A 126 -13.90 4.57 13.50
N ALA A 127 -14.49 5.73 13.27
CA ALA A 127 -14.74 6.72 14.34
C ALA A 127 -15.70 6.19 15.41
N THR A 128 -16.53 5.23 15.08
CA THR A 128 -17.51 4.67 16.02
C THR A 128 -17.00 3.45 16.78
N GLY A 129 -15.75 3.11 16.63
CA GLY A 129 -15.19 1.99 17.38
C GLY A 129 -14.37 1.08 16.68
#